data_d7e7b1d0bcdb680786861aed5dd02a3b
#
_entry.id   d7e7b1d0bcdb680786861aed5dd02a3b
#
_cell.length_a   1.000
_cell.length_b   1.000
_cell.length_c   1.000
_cell.angle_alpha   90.00
_cell.angle_beta   90.00
_cell.angle_gamma   90.00
#
_symmetry.space_group_name_H-M   'P 1'
#
loop_
_entity.id
_entity.type
_entity.pdbx_description
1 polymer ?
#
loop_
_entity_poly.entity_id
_entity_poly.type
_entity_poly.pdbx_seq_one_letter_code
_entity_poly.pdbx_strand_id
1 'polypeptide(L)'
;MLESLIPSILEQKVTTDEAYRAWRLLVRKFGEPAPGPAPGRMCVMPDAAAWRMIPSWEWHRAGVDNKRASTILRAVRVAARLEDAVRMSPAEARARLEVVPGVGPWTSAEVVQRSHGAPDAVTVGDLHLPGIVGWALAGDRDADDSVMLELLEPYAGQRHRAARLILLSGRVPARRAPRMPRGDIGRL
;
A
#
# COMPACT_ATOMS: atom_id res chain seq x y z
N MET A 1 4.83 6.73 10.09
CA MET A 1 3.86 5.63 9.90
C MET A 1 2.76 6.00 8.91
N LEU A 2 2.05 7.10 9.10
CA LEU A 2 0.96 7.51 8.20
C LEU A 2 1.41 7.71 6.75
N GLU A 3 2.62 8.18 6.50
CA GLU A 3 3.18 8.36 5.16
C GLU A 3 3.31 7.05 4.37
N SER A 4 3.43 5.92 5.05
CA SER A 4 3.37 4.59 4.42
C SER A 4 1.94 4.01 4.39
N LEU A 5 1.14 4.29 5.42
CA LEU A 5 -0.19 3.71 5.58
C LEU A 5 -1.21 4.30 4.59
N ILE A 6 -1.25 5.62 4.43
CA ILE A 6 -2.25 6.27 3.57
C ILE A 6 -2.09 5.85 2.10
N PRO A 7 -0.88 5.86 1.49
CA PRO A 7 -0.71 5.31 0.15
C PRO A 7 -1.14 3.84 0.04
N SER A 8 -0.78 2.99 1.02
CA SER A 8 -1.18 1.57 1.00
C SER A 8 -2.71 1.38 1.09
N ILE A 9 -3.43 2.25 1.80
CA ILE A 9 -4.90 2.24 1.77
C ILE A 9 -5.43 2.69 0.40
N LEU A 10 -4.81 3.69 -0.22
CA LEU A 10 -5.21 4.16 -1.56
C LEU A 10 -5.01 3.09 -2.64
N GLU A 11 -4.06 2.16 -2.45
CA GLU A 11 -3.80 1.05 -3.38
C GLU A 11 -4.80 -0.11 -3.26
N GLN A 12 -5.69 -0.11 -2.26
CA GLN A 12 -6.64 -1.21 -2.06
C GLN A 12 -7.63 -1.35 -3.23
N LYS A 13 -7.59 -2.51 -3.91
CA LYS A 13 -8.53 -2.92 -4.98
C LYS A 13 -8.65 -1.94 -6.17
N VAL A 14 -7.59 -1.25 -6.48
CA VAL A 14 -7.50 -0.34 -7.64
C VAL A 14 -6.18 -0.53 -8.37
N THR A 15 -6.07 0.05 -9.56
CA THR A 15 -4.79 0.05 -10.26
C THR A 15 -3.78 0.98 -9.58
N THR A 16 -2.50 0.68 -9.72
CA THR A 16 -1.40 1.54 -9.21
C THR A 16 -1.50 2.97 -9.74
N ASP A 17 -1.90 3.14 -11.01
CA ASP A 17 -2.08 4.46 -11.63
C ASP A 17 -3.18 5.28 -10.94
N GLU A 18 -4.30 4.64 -10.56
CA GLU A 18 -5.40 5.28 -9.83
C GLU A 18 -4.97 5.70 -8.43
N ALA A 19 -4.26 4.81 -7.72
CA ALA A 19 -3.74 5.10 -6.39
C ALA A 19 -2.74 6.28 -6.42
N TYR A 20 -1.79 6.27 -7.36
CA TYR A 20 -0.80 7.34 -7.51
C TYR A 20 -1.44 8.67 -7.94
N ARG A 21 -2.48 8.63 -8.77
CA ARG A 21 -3.26 9.82 -9.12
C ARG A 21 -3.93 10.40 -7.89
N ALA A 22 -4.64 9.58 -7.12
CA ALA A 22 -5.31 9.98 -5.90
C ALA A 22 -4.33 10.62 -4.91
N TRP A 23 -3.21 9.94 -4.62
CA TRP A 23 -2.15 10.46 -3.75
C TRP A 23 -1.65 11.83 -4.21
N ARG A 24 -1.27 11.95 -5.48
CA ARG A 24 -0.75 13.23 -6.02
C ARG A 24 -1.76 14.37 -5.94
N LEU A 25 -3.03 14.10 -6.24
CA LEU A 25 -4.08 15.13 -6.18
C LEU A 25 -4.30 15.61 -4.76
N LEU A 26 -4.41 14.69 -3.79
CA LEU A 26 -4.65 15.02 -2.39
C LEU A 26 -3.45 15.74 -1.77
N VAL A 27 -2.23 15.24 -1.97
CA VAL A 27 -1.03 15.87 -1.41
C VAL A 27 -0.75 17.24 -2.02
N ARG A 28 -0.95 17.42 -3.33
CA ARG A 28 -0.78 18.73 -3.97
C ARG A 28 -1.79 19.79 -3.51
N LYS A 29 -3.00 19.33 -3.16
CA LYS A 29 -4.08 20.26 -2.78
C LYS A 29 -4.09 20.58 -1.30
N PHE A 30 -3.77 19.63 -0.45
CA PHE A 30 -3.93 19.73 1.00
C PHE A 30 -2.62 19.62 1.78
N GLY A 31 -1.52 19.23 1.11
CA GLY A 31 -0.19 19.21 1.70
C GLY A 31 0.48 20.57 1.69
N GLU A 32 1.63 20.65 2.30
CA GLU A 32 2.45 21.86 2.40
C GLU A 32 3.63 21.78 1.43
N PRO A 33 4.19 22.92 0.98
CA PRO A 33 5.43 22.92 0.21
C PRO A 33 6.54 22.19 0.98
N ALA A 34 7.31 21.35 0.29
CA ALA A 34 8.43 20.67 0.94
C ALA A 34 9.48 21.70 1.40
N PRO A 35 10.03 21.55 2.63
CA PRO A 35 11.04 22.47 3.15
C PRO A 35 12.38 22.32 2.45
N GLY A 36 13.20 23.36 2.52
CA GLY A 36 14.57 23.38 1.99
C GLY A 36 14.64 23.42 0.46
N PRO A 37 15.78 23.04 -0.14
CA PRO A 37 16.02 23.08 -1.60
C PRO A 37 15.33 21.91 -2.32
N ALA A 38 14.03 21.73 -2.08
CA ALA A 38 13.25 20.68 -2.73
C ALA A 38 12.96 21.02 -4.21
N PRO A 39 12.82 20.03 -5.11
CA PRO A 39 12.38 20.25 -6.47
C PRO A 39 11.06 21.01 -6.52
N GLY A 40 10.90 21.92 -7.50
CA GLY A 40 9.70 22.74 -7.62
C GLY A 40 8.40 21.92 -7.59
N ARG A 41 7.41 22.40 -6.84
CA ARG A 41 6.11 21.74 -6.60
C ARG A 41 6.15 20.45 -5.80
N MET A 42 7.26 20.10 -5.15
CA MET A 42 7.27 19.02 -4.18
C MET A 42 6.49 19.45 -2.93
N CYS A 43 5.62 18.58 -2.45
CA CYS A 43 4.84 18.79 -1.24
C CYS A 43 5.07 17.64 -0.26
N VAL A 44 5.03 17.94 1.03
CA VAL A 44 4.87 16.95 2.09
C VAL A 44 3.40 16.63 2.26
N MET A 45 3.09 15.44 2.72
CA MET A 45 1.70 15.04 2.93
C MET A 45 1.05 15.92 4.02
N PRO A 46 -0.28 16.11 3.97
CA PRO A 46 -1.03 16.78 5.03
C PRO A 46 -0.79 16.11 6.40
N ASP A 47 -0.80 16.87 7.47
CA ASP A 47 -0.81 16.33 8.81
C ASP A 47 -2.15 15.64 9.14
N ALA A 48 -2.23 14.96 10.31
CA ALA A 48 -3.43 14.22 10.69
C ALA A 48 -4.66 15.13 10.84
N ALA A 49 -4.50 16.39 11.20
CA ALA A 49 -5.60 17.35 11.32
C ALA A 49 -6.11 17.76 9.94
N ALA A 50 -5.22 18.09 9.02
CA ALA A 50 -5.56 18.44 7.64
C ALA A 50 -6.24 17.29 6.90
N TRP A 51 -5.74 16.03 7.05
CA TRP A 51 -6.43 14.86 6.49
C TRP A 51 -7.88 14.73 6.97
N ARG A 52 -8.15 14.99 8.24
CA ARG A 52 -9.51 14.92 8.81
C ARG A 52 -10.45 15.98 8.25
N MET A 53 -9.91 17.10 7.81
CA MET A 53 -10.69 18.22 7.28
C MET A 53 -10.98 18.13 5.78
N ILE A 54 -10.46 17.12 5.08
CA ILE A 54 -10.71 16.92 3.65
C ILE A 54 -12.21 16.60 3.45
N PRO A 55 -12.97 17.41 2.70
CA PRO A 55 -14.37 17.18 2.45
C PRO A 55 -14.60 15.92 1.59
N SER A 56 -15.78 15.29 1.75
CA SER A 56 -16.14 14.05 1.04
C SER A 56 -16.03 14.16 -0.49
N TRP A 57 -16.41 15.29 -1.06
CA TRP A 57 -16.33 15.52 -2.51
C TRP A 57 -14.90 15.61 -3.04
N GLU A 58 -13.93 15.97 -2.21
CA GLU A 58 -12.52 16.00 -2.63
C GLU A 58 -11.93 14.60 -2.72
N TRP A 59 -12.31 13.69 -1.82
CA TRP A 59 -11.98 12.28 -1.95
C TRP A 59 -12.54 11.72 -3.25
N HIS A 60 -13.80 11.98 -3.55
CA HIS A 60 -14.45 11.53 -4.78
C HIS A 60 -13.75 12.10 -6.02
N ARG A 61 -13.47 13.41 -6.04
CA ARG A 61 -12.73 14.07 -7.14
C ARG A 61 -11.34 13.49 -7.35
N ALA A 62 -10.67 13.05 -6.28
CA ALA A 62 -9.39 12.36 -6.36
C ALA A 62 -9.50 10.90 -6.84
N GLY A 63 -10.71 10.37 -6.99
CA GLY A 63 -10.95 8.97 -7.38
C GLY A 63 -10.92 8.00 -6.20
N VAL A 64 -11.14 8.49 -4.98
CA VAL A 64 -11.13 7.66 -3.77
C VAL A 64 -12.57 7.37 -3.34
N ASP A 65 -12.91 6.08 -3.27
CA ASP A 65 -14.22 5.64 -2.79
C ASP A 65 -14.38 5.84 -1.28
N ASN A 66 -15.64 5.77 -0.81
CA ASN A 66 -15.98 5.96 0.59
C ASN A 66 -15.32 4.97 1.54
N LYS A 67 -15.04 3.73 1.09
CA LYS A 67 -14.43 2.71 1.92
C LYS A 67 -12.98 3.07 2.25
N ARG A 68 -12.19 3.42 1.24
CA ARG A 68 -10.79 3.86 1.39
C ARG A 68 -10.70 5.18 2.15
N ALA A 69 -11.52 6.18 1.79
CA ALA A 69 -11.59 7.46 2.50
C ALA A 69 -11.91 7.27 3.99
N SER A 70 -12.94 6.47 4.32
CA SER A 70 -13.30 6.17 5.71
C SER A 70 -12.19 5.45 6.47
N THR A 71 -11.46 4.55 5.81
CA THR A 71 -10.31 3.85 6.42
C THR A 71 -9.19 4.83 6.75
N ILE A 72 -8.84 5.74 5.83
CA ILE A 72 -7.86 6.80 6.09
C ILE A 72 -8.33 7.69 7.24
N LEU A 73 -9.60 8.12 7.26
CA LEU A 73 -10.14 8.95 8.33
C LEU A 73 -10.11 8.26 9.70
N ARG A 74 -10.31 6.92 9.76
CA ARG A 74 -10.13 6.16 11.00
C ARG A 74 -8.66 6.13 11.44
N ALA A 75 -7.74 5.88 10.51
CA ALA A 75 -6.31 5.85 10.81
C ALA A 75 -5.82 7.20 11.34
N VAL A 76 -6.15 8.30 10.70
CA VAL A 76 -5.69 9.64 11.14
C VAL A 76 -6.30 10.10 12.48
N ARG A 77 -7.46 9.56 12.88
CA ARG A 77 -8.02 9.82 14.22
C ARG A 77 -7.17 9.24 15.35
N VAL A 78 -6.44 8.19 15.07
CA VAL A 78 -5.55 7.51 16.02
C VAL A 78 -4.07 7.67 15.65
N ALA A 79 -3.75 8.73 14.90
CA ALA A 79 -2.43 8.99 14.31
C ALA A 79 -1.28 8.83 15.32
N ALA A 80 -1.37 9.47 16.50
CA ALA A 80 -0.34 9.39 17.51
C ALA A 80 -0.01 7.94 17.91
N ARG A 81 -1.04 7.11 18.11
CA ARG A 81 -0.87 5.68 18.44
C ARG A 81 -0.25 4.88 17.29
N LEU A 82 -0.53 5.27 16.05
CA LEU A 82 0.06 4.62 14.89
C LEU A 82 1.51 5.07 14.68
N GLU A 83 1.84 6.33 14.93
CA GLU A 83 3.22 6.81 14.85
C GLU A 83 4.12 6.16 15.91
N ASP A 84 3.61 5.86 17.12
CA ASP A 84 4.33 5.09 18.14
C ASP A 84 4.78 3.71 17.62
N ALA A 85 4.05 3.12 16.66
CA ALA A 85 4.38 1.82 16.09
C ALA A 85 5.72 1.81 15.32
N VAL A 86 6.26 2.95 14.93
CA VAL A 86 7.60 3.06 14.30
C VAL A 86 8.70 2.49 15.21
N ARG A 87 8.50 2.50 16.53
CA ARG A 87 9.46 2.00 17.50
C ARG A 87 9.26 0.53 17.89
N MET A 88 8.23 -0.12 17.33
CA MET A 88 7.88 -1.51 17.62
C MET A 88 8.60 -2.45 16.64
N SER A 89 8.62 -3.74 16.97
CA SER A 89 9.00 -4.74 15.97
C SER A 89 8.01 -4.75 14.80
N PRO A 90 8.40 -5.21 13.60
CA PRO A 90 7.49 -5.30 12.45
C PRO A 90 6.20 -6.09 12.76
N ALA A 91 6.29 -7.15 13.57
CA ALA A 91 5.13 -7.96 13.96
C ALA A 91 4.15 -7.18 14.85
N GLU A 92 4.67 -6.50 15.87
CA GLU A 92 3.85 -5.66 16.77
C GLU A 92 3.25 -4.46 16.01
N ALA A 93 4.02 -3.84 15.10
CA ALA A 93 3.54 -2.75 14.26
C ALA A 93 2.39 -3.21 13.35
N ARG A 94 2.49 -4.39 12.73
CA ARG A 94 1.39 -4.99 11.94
C ARG A 94 0.15 -5.19 12.80
N ALA A 95 0.29 -5.83 13.96
CA ALA A 95 -0.83 -6.04 14.88
C ALA A 95 -1.49 -4.70 15.28
N ARG A 96 -0.70 -3.66 15.53
CA ARG A 96 -1.18 -2.32 15.85
C ARG A 96 -1.94 -1.68 14.67
N LEU A 97 -1.46 -1.83 13.45
CA LEU A 97 -2.10 -1.32 12.24
C LEU A 97 -3.44 -2.03 11.96
N GLU A 98 -3.49 -3.34 12.13
CA GLU A 98 -4.67 -4.19 11.84
C GLU A 98 -5.83 -3.95 12.81
N VAL A 99 -5.63 -3.26 13.95
CA VAL A 99 -6.73 -2.79 14.81
C VAL A 99 -7.60 -1.73 14.10
N VAL A 100 -7.06 -1.04 13.09
CA VAL A 100 -7.82 -0.03 12.34
C VAL A 100 -8.76 -0.73 11.36
N PRO A 101 -10.11 -0.58 11.49
CA PRO A 101 -11.03 -1.20 10.57
C PRO A 101 -10.80 -0.77 9.12
N GLY A 102 -10.53 -1.76 8.25
CA GLY A 102 -10.18 -1.55 6.85
C GLY A 102 -8.68 -1.69 6.55
N VAL A 103 -7.84 -1.87 7.58
CA VAL A 103 -6.44 -2.27 7.44
C VAL A 103 -6.35 -3.76 7.72
N GLY A 104 -5.98 -4.53 6.71
CA GLY A 104 -5.79 -5.98 6.82
C GLY A 104 -4.33 -6.39 6.60
N PRO A 105 -4.05 -7.72 6.57
CA PRO A 105 -2.69 -8.27 6.43
C PRO A 105 -1.93 -7.75 5.20
N TRP A 106 -2.62 -7.58 4.07
CA TRP A 106 -2.02 -6.99 2.87
C TRP A 106 -1.50 -5.59 3.15
N THR A 107 -2.37 -4.71 3.69
CA THR A 107 -2.02 -3.30 3.93
C THR A 107 -0.94 -3.18 5.01
N SER A 108 -1.03 -3.94 6.09
CA SER A 108 -0.05 -3.88 7.19
C SER A 108 1.34 -4.35 6.74
N ALA A 109 1.42 -5.38 5.88
CA ALA A 109 2.67 -5.83 5.29
C ALA A 109 3.29 -4.74 4.41
N GLU A 110 2.52 -4.15 3.50
CA GLU A 110 2.96 -3.04 2.64
C GLU A 110 3.51 -1.85 3.46
N VAL A 111 2.88 -1.56 4.60
CA VAL A 111 3.33 -0.49 5.49
C VAL A 111 4.67 -0.82 6.13
N VAL A 112 4.82 -1.98 6.77
CA VAL A 112 6.05 -2.30 7.51
C VAL A 112 7.23 -2.58 6.59
N GLN A 113 7.00 -3.00 5.36
CA GLN A 113 8.04 -3.07 4.31
C GLN A 113 8.69 -1.69 4.09
N ARG A 114 7.89 -0.62 4.09
CA ARG A 114 8.36 0.76 3.86
C ARG A 114 8.84 1.44 5.15
N SER A 115 8.07 1.32 6.22
CA SER A 115 8.33 2.05 7.47
C SER A 115 9.42 1.41 8.33
N HIS A 116 9.56 0.07 8.28
CA HIS A 116 10.54 -0.69 9.08
C HIS A 116 11.62 -1.37 8.23
N GLY A 117 11.49 -1.32 6.90
CA GLY A 117 12.35 -2.10 6.03
C GLY A 117 12.22 -3.61 6.28
N ALA A 118 11.03 -4.07 6.72
CA ALA A 118 10.78 -5.46 7.15
C ALA A 118 11.09 -6.47 6.04
N PRO A 119 12.18 -7.25 6.14
CA PRO A 119 12.66 -8.08 5.03
C PRO A 119 11.82 -9.32 4.80
N ASP A 120 11.02 -9.71 5.79
CA ASP A 120 10.22 -10.94 5.79
C ASP A 120 8.70 -10.70 5.74
N ALA A 121 8.25 -9.46 5.64
CA ALA A 121 6.83 -9.13 5.60
C ALA A 121 6.23 -9.40 4.21
N VAL A 122 5.79 -10.62 3.97
CA VAL A 122 5.13 -10.99 2.70
C VAL A 122 3.73 -10.40 2.62
N THR A 123 3.37 -9.90 1.46
CA THR A 123 2.06 -9.33 1.16
C THR A 123 1.07 -10.44 0.79
N VAL A 124 0.40 -11.00 1.80
CA VAL A 124 -0.63 -12.04 1.65
C VAL A 124 -1.95 -11.41 1.24
N GLY A 125 -2.70 -12.05 0.34
CA GLY A 125 -3.93 -11.54 -0.23
C GLY A 125 -3.72 -10.59 -1.41
N ASP A 126 -2.52 -10.58 -1.99
CA ASP A 126 -2.24 -9.85 -3.23
C ASP A 126 -2.80 -10.60 -4.43
N LEU A 127 -3.39 -9.86 -5.37
CA LEU A 127 -3.99 -10.45 -6.57
C LEU A 127 -2.98 -11.11 -7.52
N HIS A 128 -1.75 -10.65 -7.54
CA HIS A 128 -0.76 -11.03 -8.55
C HIS A 128 0.48 -11.71 -7.99
N LEU A 129 0.85 -11.35 -6.76
CA LEU A 129 2.11 -11.79 -6.17
C LEU A 129 2.22 -13.32 -6.07
N PRO A 130 1.17 -14.07 -5.64
CA PRO A 130 1.26 -15.53 -5.56
C PRO A 130 1.58 -16.17 -6.92
N GLY A 131 0.85 -15.80 -7.97
CA GLY A 131 1.08 -16.32 -9.32
C GLY A 131 2.44 -15.90 -9.92
N ILE A 132 2.97 -14.74 -9.54
CA ILE A 132 4.31 -14.29 -9.98
C ILE A 132 5.39 -15.11 -9.29
N VAL A 133 5.30 -15.31 -7.98
CA VAL A 133 6.26 -16.13 -7.21
C VAL A 133 6.18 -17.59 -7.64
N GLY A 134 4.97 -18.14 -7.76
CA GLY A 134 4.74 -19.51 -8.22
C GLY A 134 5.33 -19.76 -9.60
N TRP A 135 5.08 -18.84 -10.54
CA TRP A 135 5.67 -18.91 -11.88
C TRP A 135 7.19 -18.87 -11.87
N ALA A 136 7.77 -17.96 -11.13
CA ALA A 136 9.22 -17.76 -11.12
C ALA A 136 9.99 -18.92 -10.48
N LEU A 137 9.43 -19.54 -9.43
CA LEU A 137 10.09 -20.57 -8.63
C LEU A 137 9.69 -22.00 -9.00
N ALA A 138 8.43 -22.21 -9.48
CA ALA A 138 7.90 -23.54 -9.76
C ALA A 138 7.23 -23.67 -11.15
N GLY A 139 7.17 -22.62 -11.95
CA GLY A 139 6.43 -22.62 -13.22
C GLY A 139 4.92 -22.62 -13.06
N ASP A 140 4.40 -22.46 -11.83
CA ASP A 140 2.98 -22.42 -11.52
C ASP A 140 2.47 -20.97 -11.47
N ARG A 141 1.72 -20.59 -12.49
CA ARG A 141 1.10 -19.26 -12.59
C ARG A 141 -0.20 -19.09 -11.82
N ASP A 142 -0.80 -20.21 -11.41
CA ASP A 142 -2.07 -20.25 -10.70
C ASP A 142 -1.90 -20.49 -9.20
N ALA A 143 -0.65 -20.38 -8.71
CA ALA A 143 -0.32 -20.46 -7.29
C ALA A 143 -1.15 -19.47 -6.47
N ASP A 144 -1.62 -19.92 -5.33
CA ASP A 144 -2.28 -19.11 -4.31
C ASP A 144 -1.31 -18.67 -3.20
N ASP A 145 -1.83 -17.99 -2.17
CA ASP A 145 -1.03 -17.54 -1.03
C ASP A 145 -0.33 -18.70 -0.29
N SER A 146 -0.95 -19.88 -0.20
CA SER A 146 -0.40 -21.04 0.49
C SER A 146 0.83 -21.55 -0.25
N VAL A 147 0.70 -21.76 -1.56
CA VAL A 147 1.80 -22.21 -2.44
C VAL A 147 2.92 -21.15 -2.45
N MET A 148 2.57 -19.88 -2.52
CA MET A 148 3.56 -18.80 -2.46
C MET A 148 4.38 -18.84 -1.17
N LEU A 149 3.72 -19.00 -0.03
CA LEU A 149 4.41 -19.04 1.27
C LEU A 149 5.30 -20.27 1.41
N GLU A 150 4.87 -21.43 0.91
CA GLU A 150 5.67 -22.65 0.86
C GLU A 150 6.93 -22.46 -0.01
N LEU A 151 6.79 -21.91 -1.21
CA LEU A 151 7.90 -21.63 -2.11
C LEU A 151 8.87 -20.58 -1.55
N LEU A 152 8.38 -19.69 -0.69
CA LEU A 152 9.22 -18.69 -0.02
C LEU A 152 9.84 -19.17 1.29
N GLU A 153 9.51 -20.38 1.79
CA GLU A 153 10.05 -20.90 3.05
C GLU A 153 11.59 -21.01 3.07
N PRO A 154 12.27 -21.42 1.99
CA PRO A 154 13.75 -21.39 1.95
C PRO A 154 14.36 -20.00 2.13
N TYR A 155 13.56 -18.94 2.00
CA TYR A 155 13.94 -17.54 2.18
C TYR A 155 13.45 -16.97 3.51
N ALA A 156 13.10 -17.80 4.50
CA ALA A 156 12.61 -17.36 5.80
C ALA A 156 13.55 -16.29 6.40
N GLY A 157 12.96 -15.21 6.93
CA GLY A 157 13.67 -14.00 7.35
C GLY A 157 13.91 -12.96 6.25
N GLN A 158 13.77 -13.34 4.97
CA GLN A 158 14.01 -12.48 3.79
C GLN A 158 12.91 -12.65 2.71
N ARG A 159 11.77 -13.26 3.03
CA ARG A 159 10.74 -13.64 2.07
C ARG A 159 10.22 -12.46 1.24
N HIS A 160 10.01 -11.30 1.86
CA HIS A 160 9.65 -10.10 1.11
C HIS A 160 10.74 -9.67 0.12
N ARG A 161 12.01 -9.71 0.55
CA ARG A 161 13.13 -9.34 -0.34
C ARG A 161 13.25 -10.31 -1.52
N ALA A 162 13.07 -11.61 -1.28
CA ALA A 162 13.05 -12.62 -2.35
C ALA A 162 11.92 -12.34 -3.34
N ALA A 163 10.71 -12.15 -2.87
CA ALA A 163 9.56 -11.78 -3.70
C ALA A 163 9.80 -10.48 -4.48
N ARG A 164 10.41 -9.48 -3.85
CA ARG A 164 10.76 -8.21 -4.51
C ARG A 164 11.80 -8.38 -5.61
N LEU A 165 12.81 -9.22 -5.42
CA LEU A 165 13.80 -9.55 -6.45
C LEU A 165 13.17 -10.29 -7.63
N ILE A 166 12.22 -11.20 -7.37
CA ILE A 166 11.45 -11.88 -8.41
C ILE A 166 10.68 -10.86 -9.24
N LEU A 167 9.96 -9.94 -8.61
CA LEU A 167 9.24 -8.86 -9.31
C LEU A 167 10.19 -8.00 -10.18
N LEU A 168 11.35 -7.64 -9.65
CA LEU A 168 12.35 -6.81 -10.34
C LEU A 168 13.04 -7.57 -11.50
N SER A 169 13.11 -8.90 -11.43
CA SER A 169 13.71 -9.71 -12.51
C SER A 169 12.90 -9.71 -13.80
N GLY A 170 11.64 -9.26 -13.75
CA GLY A 170 10.73 -9.30 -14.89
C GLY A 170 10.23 -10.71 -15.26
N ARG A 171 10.57 -11.74 -14.49
CA ARG A 171 10.07 -13.11 -14.67
C ARG A 171 8.60 -13.19 -14.21
N VAL A 172 7.71 -12.65 -15.01
CA VAL A 172 6.28 -12.66 -14.75
C VAL A 172 5.56 -13.52 -15.79
N PRO A 173 4.48 -14.23 -15.43
CA PRO A 173 3.71 -15.01 -16.39
C PRO A 173 3.09 -14.11 -17.45
N ALA A 174 2.94 -14.63 -18.67
CA ALA A 174 2.22 -13.92 -19.73
C ALA A 174 0.79 -13.59 -19.29
N ARG A 175 0.31 -12.41 -19.61
CA ARG A 175 -1.06 -11.98 -19.26
C ARG A 175 -2.11 -12.80 -19.99
N ARG A 176 -3.16 -13.19 -19.26
CA ARG A 176 -4.34 -13.90 -19.86
C ARG A 176 -5.43 -12.94 -20.30
N ALA A 177 -5.44 -11.71 -19.78
CA ALA A 177 -6.49 -10.73 -20.06
C ALA A 177 -5.91 -9.34 -20.32
N PRO A 178 -6.67 -8.45 -21.00
CA PRO A 178 -6.32 -7.05 -21.13
C PRO A 178 -6.11 -6.39 -19.76
N ARG A 179 -5.39 -5.26 -19.74
CA ARG A 179 -5.32 -4.44 -18.54
C ARG A 179 -6.72 -3.97 -18.16
N MET A 180 -7.03 -3.99 -16.87
CA MET A 180 -8.25 -3.36 -16.34
C MET A 180 -8.27 -1.88 -16.81
N PRO A 181 -9.36 -1.40 -17.40
CA PRO A 181 -9.46 0.00 -17.77
C PRO A 181 -9.35 0.88 -16.54
N ARG A 182 -8.74 2.04 -16.68
CA ARG A 182 -8.66 3.01 -15.57
C ARG A 182 -10.07 3.48 -15.23
N GLY A 183 -10.51 3.23 -14.02
CA GLY A 183 -11.72 3.83 -13.47
C GLY A 183 -11.48 5.32 -13.14
N ASP A 184 -12.46 6.16 -13.41
CA ASP A 184 -12.44 7.56 -12.96
C ASP A 184 -13.78 7.91 -12.32
N ILE A 185 -13.94 7.49 -11.07
CA ILE A 185 -15.16 7.79 -10.30
C ILE A 185 -15.33 9.29 -10.05
N GLY A 186 -14.27 10.09 -10.18
CA GLY A 186 -14.32 11.55 -10.06
C GLY A 186 -15.03 12.24 -11.23
N ARG A 187 -15.36 11.50 -12.29
CA ARG A 187 -16.11 11.98 -13.46
C ARG A 187 -17.58 11.53 -13.48
N LEU A 188 -17.98 10.71 -12.51
CA LEU A 188 -19.36 10.33 -12.27
C LEU A 188 -20.02 11.29 -11.31
#